data_1efa9d743267fde596fbbc0c26daac1c
#
_entry.id   1efa9d743267fde596fbbc0c26daac1c
#
_cell.length_a   1.000
_cell.length_b   1.000
_cell.length_c   1.000
_cell.angle_alpha   90.00
_cell.angle_beta   90.00
_cell.angle_gamma   90.00
#
_symmetry.space_group_name_H-M   'P 1'
#
loop_
_entity.id
_entity.type
_entity.pdbx_description
1 polymer ?
#
loop_
_entity_poly.entity_id
_entity_poly.type
_entity_poly.pdbx_seq_one_letter_code
_entity_poly.pdbx_strand_id
1 'polypeptide(L)'
;GAVPVARALEWELGVDQLAVACLEEAAELRKAGITAPILILGYTQPEFAADVVDLGLTQTVFTPELARALSEAAGAAGKRAGIHLKVDTGMSRLGALAHEPESAAREIDALCALPHLRPEGIFTHFADADGDEGYTMLQFTRFLDVLAQLEEKYGRTFEIRHCAASAAVLKYPCTHLDMVR
;
A
#
# COMPACT_ATOMS: atom_id res chain seq x y z
N GLY A 1 -8.07 8.31 21.07
CA GLY A 1 -8.28 8.64 19.66
C GLY A 1 -6.97 8.57 18.86
N ALA A 2 -7.03 8.69 17.54
CA ALA A 2 -5.88 8.50 16.65
C ALA A 2 -4.72 9.49 16.92
N VAL A 3 -5.03 10.75 17.16
CA VAL A 3 -4.01 11.81 17.34
C VAL A 3 -3.02 11.56 18.48
N PRO A 4 -3.45 11.24 19.73
CA PRO A 4 -2.51 10.94 20.81
C PRO A 4 -1.61 9.73 20.50
N VAL A 5 -2.17 8.70 19.86
CA VAL A 5 -1.40 7.51 19.48
C VAL A 5 -0.38 7.86 18.40
N ALA A 6 -0.79 8.58 17.35
CA ALA A 6 0.09 9.00 16.28
C ALA A 6 1.25 9.88 16.79
N ARG A 7 0.99 10.78 17.74
CA ARG A 7 2.04 11.58 18.39
C ARG A 7 3.04 10.74 19.15
N ALA A 8 2.57 9.77 19.94
CA ALA A 8 3.47 8.87 20.65
C ALA A 8 4.31 8.02 19.69
N LEU A 9 3.70 7.51 18.61
CA LEU A 9 4.39 6.74 17.58
C LEU A 9 5.45 7.58 16.86
N GLU A 10 5.12 8.80 16.44
CA GLU A 10 6.04 9.68 15.71
C GLU A 10 7.13 10.25 16.62
N TRP A 11 6.78 10.82 17.78
CA TRP A 11 7.70 11.63 18.58
C TRP A 11 8.47 10.84 19.64
N GLU A 12 7.87 9.78 20.18
CA GLU A 12 8.50 8.98 21.24
C GLU A 12 9.14 7.69 20.73
N LEU A 13 8.50 7.04 19.74
CA LEU A 13 8.94 5.74 19.21
C LEU A 13 9.65 5.85 17.86
N GLY A 14 9.51 6.98 17.14
CA GLY A 14 10.22 7.21 15.88
C GLY A 14 9.86 6.23 14.79
N VAL A 15 8.55 5.92 14.62
CA VAL A 15 8.11 5.02 13.54
C VAL A 15 8.39 5.63 12.17
N ASP A 16 8.74 4.79 11.20
CA ASP A 16 9.08 5.24 9.85
C ASP A 16 7.85 5.74 9.07
N GLN A 17 6.68 5.13 9.32
CA GLN A 17 5.44 5.44 8.62
C GLN A 17 4.21 5.12 9.48
N LEU A 18 3.17 5.91 9.34
CA LEU A 18 1.85 5.63 9.88
C LEU A 18 0.94 5.07 8.79
N ALA A 19 -0.06 4.28 9.19
CA ALA A 19 -1.09 3.80 8.29
C ALA A 19 -2.48 4.08 8.86
N VAL A 20 -3.40 4.49 8.00
CA VAL A 20 -4.79 4.81 8.32
C VAL A 20 -5.75 4.08 7.36
N ALA A 21 -7.02 3.98 7.75
CA ALA A 21 -8.01 3.32 6.91
C ALA A 21 -8.51 4.22 5.76
N CYS A 22 -8.66 5.52 5.98
CA CYS A 22 -9.29 6.44 5.03
C CYS A 22 -8.65 7.84 5.03
N LEU A 23 -9.05 8.66 4.05
CA LEU A 23 -8.55 10.02 3.86
C LEU A 23 -8.87 10.93 5.05
N GLU A 24 -10.05 10.80 5.65
CA GLU A 24 -10.49 11.62 6.77
C GLU A 24 -9.60 11.44 8.00
N GLU A 25 -9.19 10.21 8.29
CA GLU A 25 -8.24 9.91 9.36
C GLU A 25 -6.87 10.52 9.08
N ALA A 26 -6.38 10.43 7.84
CA ALA A 26 -5.13 11.07 7.44
C ALA A 26 -5.19 12.60 7.59
N ALA A 27 -6.29 13.21 7.17
CA ALA A 27 -6.51 14.66 7.26
C ALA A 27 -6.56 15.12 8.73
N GLU A 28 -7.19 14.34 9.62
CA GLU A 28 -7.19 14.61 11.07
C GLU A 28 -5.76 14.62 11.63
N LEU A 29 -4.93 13.63 11.26
CA LEU A 29 -3.55 13.56 11.68
C LEU A 29 -2.72 14.73 11.15
N ARG A 30 -2.84 15.08 9.86
CA ARG A 30 -2.17 16.25 9.28
C ARG A 30 -2.57 17.56 9.97
N LYS A 31 -3.87 17.75 10.22
CA LYS A 31 -4.38 18.91 10.97
C LYS A 31 -3.83 18.99 12.41
N ALA A 32 -3.55 17.85 13.03
CA ALA A 32 -2.93 17.75 14.35
C ALA A 32 -1.41 17.95 14.36
N GLY A 33 -0.79 18.21 13.20
CA GLY A 33 0.64 18.50 13.05
C GLY A 33 1.52 17.25 12.91
N ILE A 34 0.96 16.07 12.63
CA ILE A 34 1.72 14.86 12.32
C ILE A 34 2.42 15.06 10.97
N THR A 35 3.74 14.86 10.93
CA THR A 35 4.58 15.04 9.74
C THR A 35 5.09 13.74 9.14
N ALA A 36 5.12 12.66 9.92
CA ALA A 36 5.50 11.32 9.44
C ALA A 36 4.75 10.93 8.16
N PRO A 37 5.36 10.13 7.27
CA PRO A 37 4.66 9.57 6.11
C PRO A 37 3.38 8.85 6.56
N ILE A 38 2.29 9.03 5.81
CA ILE A 38 0.99 8.37 6.11
C ILE A 38 0.55 7.60 4.87
N LEU A 39 0.32 6.30 5.03
CA LEU A 39 -0.26 5.41 4.02
C LEU A 39 -1.76 5.23 4.29
N ILE A 40 -2.59 5.54 3.30
CA ILE A 40 -4.01 5.18 3.30
C ILE A 40 -4.13 3.74 2.80
N LEU A 41 -4.58 2.82 3.68
CA LEU A 41 -4.72 1.39 3.35
C LEU A 41 -6.00 1.07 2.57
N GLY A 42 -7.03 1.92 2.70
CA GLY A 42 -8.30 1.75 2.02
C GLY A 42 -8.37 2.44 0.66
N TYR A 43 -9.56 2.37 0.07
CA TYR A 43 -9.86 3.04 -1.19
C TYR A 43 -10.24 4.50 -0.93
N THR A 44 -9.70 5.39 -1.76
CA THR A 44 -10.13 6.79 -1.84
C THR A 44 -10.85 7.01 -3.17
N GLN A 45 -11.98 7.69 -3.16
CA GLN A 45 -12.70 8.00 -4.40
C GLN A 45 -11.89 8.97 -5.28
N PRO A 46 -11.90 8.81 -6.61
CA PRO A 46 -11.08 9.61 -7.53
C PRO A 46 -11.25 11.13 -7.38
N GLU A 47 -12.43 11.60 -7.00
CA GLU A 47 -12.72 13.02 -6.77
C GLU A 47 -11.89 13.65 -5.64
N PHE A 48 -11.36 12.84 -4.71
CA PHE A 48 -10.52 13.30 -3.61
C PHE A 48 -9.01 13.13 -3.88
N ALA A 49 -8.62 12.83 -5.11
CA ALA A 49 -7.21 12.64 -5.47
C ALA A 49 -6.37 13.90 -5.22
N ALA A 50 -6.94 15.10 -5.39
CA ALA A 50 -6.27 16.35 -5.10
C ALA A 50 -5.95 16.50 -3.61
N ASP A 51 -6.88 16.13 -2.74
CA ASP A 51 -6.67 16.19 -1.28
C ASP A 51 -5.53 15.24 -0.83
N VAL A 52 -5.48 14.04 -1.42
CA VAL A 52 -4.37 13.08 -1.16
C VAL A 52 -3.03 13.69 -1.52
N VAL A 53 -2.93 14.35 -2.67
CA VAL A 53 -1.71 15.00 -3.17
C VAL A 53 -1.34 16.22 -2.32
N ASP A 54 -2.31 17.05 -1.96
CA ASP A 54 -2.08 18.29 -1.21
C ASP A 54 -1.62 18.01 0.21
N LEU A 55 -2.20 16.99 0.86
CA LEU A 55 -1.84 16.54 2.20
C LEU A 55 -0.54 15.70 2.23
N GLY A 56 0.08 15.43 1.07
CA GLY A 56 1.32 14.66 0.97
C GLY A 56 1.15 13.23 1.52
N LEU A 57 0.08 12.55 1.12
CA LEU A 57 -0.22 11.19 1.56
C LEU A 57 0.23 10.17 0.53
N THR A 58 0.54 8.97 0.99
CA THR A 58 0.74 7.79 0.14
C THR A 58 -0.57 7.01 0.05
N GLN A 59 -1.02 6.71 -1.16
CA GLN A 59 -2.32 6.06 -1.40
C GLN A 59 -2.17 4.61 -1.83
N THR A 60 -2.98 3.72 -1.27
CA THR A 60 -3.16 2.37 -1.80
C THR A 60 -3.90 2.42 -3.14
N VAL A 61 -3.32 1.82 -4.16
CA VAL A 61 -3.87 1.83 -5.52
C VAL A 61 -4.01 0.40 -6.07
N PHE A 62 -5.17 0.13 -6.67
CA PHE A 62 -5.48 -1.13 -7.35
C PHE A 62 -6.49 -0.96 -8.49
N THR A 63 -6.94 0.27 -8.77
CA THR A 63 -7.85 0.57 -9.88
C THR A 63 -7.25 1.61 -10.82
N PRO A 64 -7.46 1.48 -12.14
CA PRO A 64 -6.99 2.47 -13.12
C PRO A 64 -7.60 3.85 -12.94
N GLU A 65 -8.83 3.93 -12.44
CA GLU A 65 -9.57 5.19 -12.25
C GLU A 65 -8.87 6.04 -11.18
N LEU A 66 -8.61 5.47 -10.00
CA LEU A 66 -7.91 6.18 -8.92
C LEU A 66 -6.47 6.52 -9.32
N ALA A 67 -5.76 5.59 -9.98
CA ALA A 67 -4.40 5.83 -10.44
C ALA A 67 -4.32 7.02 -11.41
N ARG A 68 -5.24 7.13 -12.38
CA ARG A 68 -5.31 8.27 -13.32
C ARG A 68 -5.61 9.57 -12.58
N ALA A 69 -6.62 9.57 -11.71
CA ALA A 69 -6.97 10.75 -10.93
C ALA A 69 -5.81 11.27 -10.08
N LEU A 70 -5.08 10.39 -9.41
CA LEU A 70 -3.88 10.75 -8.64
C LEU A 70 -2.75 11.28 -9.55
N SER A 71 -2.53 10.66 -10.71
CA SER A 71 -1.55 11.11 -11.68
C SER A 71 -1.86 12.50 -12.22
N GLU A 72 -3.13 12.76 -12.56
CA GLU A 72 -3.61 14.06 -13.05
C GLU A 72 -3.50 15.15 -11.97
N ALA A 73 -3.98 14.87 -10.75
CA ALA A 73 -3.89 15.78 -9.62
C ALA A 73 -2.44 16.13 -9.26
N ALA A 74 -1.57 15.12 -9.23
CA ALA A 74 -0.15 15.32 -8.97
C ALA A 74 0.53 16.14 -10.06
N GLY A 75 0.22 15.87 -11.35
CA GLY A 75 0.69 16.65 -12.48
C GLY A 75 0.26 18.11 -12.43
N ALA A 76 -1.01 18.38 -12.12
CA ALA A 76 -1.53 19.73 -11.93
C ALA A 76 -0.85 20.50 -10.79
N ALA A 77 -0.48 19.79 -9.71
CA ALA A 77 0.23 20.34 -8.56
C ALA A 77 1.76 20.44 -8.77
N GLY A 78 2.30 19.98 -9.90
CA GLY A 78 3.75 19.89 -10.14
C GLY A 78 4.48 18.93 -9.19
N LYS A 79 3.76 17.91 -8.69
CA LYS A 79 4.24 16.91 -7.72
C LYS A 79 4.25 15.50 -8.30
N ARG A 80 4.66 14.54 -7.49
CA ARG A 80 4.45 13.10 -7.73
C ARG A 80 3.71 12.51 -6.53
N ALA A 81 2.65 11.75 -6.78
CA ALA A 81 1.91 11.05 -5.74
C ALA A 81 2.57 9.73 -5.38
N GLY A 82 2.89 9.54 -4.09
CA GLY A 82 3.34 8.25 -3.56
C GLY A 82 2.20 7.23 -3.59
N ILE A 83 2.49 6.03 -4.10
CA ILE A 83 1.50 4.96 -4.13
C ILE A 83 2.08 3.62 -3.65
N HIS A 84 1.24 2.84 -2.96
CA HIS A 84 1.46 1.41 -2.72
C HIS A 84 0.44 0.58 -3.53
N LEU A 85 0.95 -0.35 -4.32
CA LEU A 85 0.11 -1.25 -5.12
C LEU A 85 -0.46 -2.35 -4.23
N LYS A 86 -1.75 -2.66 -4.39
CA LYS A 86 -2.40 -3.72 -3.61
C LYS A 86 -2.60 -4.99 -4.44
N VAL A 87 -2.14 -6.11 -3.89
CA VAL A 87 -2.34 -7.47 -4.44
C VAL A 87 -3.34 -8.22 -3.57
N ASP A 88 -4.33 -8.82 -4.18
CA ASP A 88 -5.25 -9.76 -3.51
C ASP A 88 -4.76 -11.20 -3.71
N THR A 89 -4.19 -11.75 -2.67
CA THR A 89 -3.65 -13.11 -2.66
C THR A 89 -4.64 -14.17 -2.16
N GLY A 90 -5.86 -13.73 -1.80
CA GLY A 90 -6.91 -14.61 -1.33
C GLY A 90 -7.75 -14.09 -0.16
N MET A 91 -7.59 -12.81 0.21
CA MET A 91 -8.52 -12.17 1.17
C MET A 91 -9.84 -11.77 0.51
N SER A 92 -9.86 -11.66 -0.83
CA SER A 92 -11.04 -11.38 -1.64
C SER A 92 -11.74 -10.07 -1.29
N ARG A 93 -10.93 -9.01 -1.10
CA ARG A 93 -11.44 -7.69 -0.72
C ARG A 93 -11.00 -6.58 -1.66
N LEU A 94 -9.70 -6.36 -1.81
CA LEU A 94 -9.09 -5.28 -2.59
C LEU A 94 -7.78 -5.78 -3.24
N GLY A 95 -7.50 -5.35 -4.47
CA GLY A 95 -6.21 -5.59 -5.11
C GLY A 95 -6.29 -6.33 -6.44
N ALA A 96 -5.17 -6.34 -7.19
CA ALA A 96 -4.99 -7.17 -8.36
C ALA A 96 -4.97 -8.65 -7.97
N LEU A 97 -5.69 -9.50 -8.71
CA LEU A 97 -5.92 -10.89 -8.33
C LEU A 97 -4.69 -11.78 -8.59
N ALA A 98 -4.04 -12.24 -7.54
CA ALA A 98 -2.82 -13.07 -7.63
C ALA A 98 -3.05 -14.54 -8.06
N HIS A 99 -4.28 -14.97 -8.31
CA HIS A 99 -4.55 -16.31 -8.85
C HIS A 99 -3.94 -16.48 -10.25
N GLU A 100 -3.82 -15.37 -10.98
CA GLU A 100 -3.19 -15.28 -12.28
C GLU A 100 -2.03 -14.28 -12.17
N PRO A 101 -0.83 -14.71 -11.69
CA PRO A 101 0.26 -13.78 -11.37
C PRO A 101 0.70 -12.92 -12.56
N GLU A 102 0.67 -13.47 -13.77
CA GLU A 102 0.99 -12.74 -15.01
C GLU A 102 -0.01 -11.61 -15.30
N SER A 103 -1.31 -11.86 -15.07
CA SER A 103 -2.35 -10.85 -15.25
C SER A 103 -2.23 -9.74 -14.22
N ALA A 104 -2.04 -10.12 -12.94
CA ALA A 104 -1.81 -9.18 -11.85
C ALA A 104 -0.58 -8.30 -12.11
N ALA A 105 0.53 -8.89 -12.55
CA ALA A 105 1.75 -8.16 -12.87
C ALA A 105 1.54 -7.16 -14.01
N ARG A 106 0.82 -7.54 -15.06
CA ARG A 106 0.48 -6.63 -16.18
C ARG A 106 -0.38 -5.46 -15.73
N GLU A 107 -1.39 -5.72 -14.92
CA GLU A 107 -2.26 -4.66 -14.35
C GLU A 107 -1.44 -3.69 -13.49
N ILE A 108 -0.63 -4.21 -12.59
CA ILE A 108 0.22 -3.40 -11.70
C ILE A 108 1.23 -2.58 -12.50
N ASP A 109 1.89 -3.16 -13.52
CA ASP A 109 2.84 -2.43 -14.35
C ASP A 109 2.16 -1.26 -15.07
N ALA A 110 0.97 -1.47 -15.61
CA ALA A 110 0.19 -0.41 -16.25
C ALA A 110 -0.14 0.75 -15.31
N LEU A 111 -0.47 0.46 -14.03
CA LEU A 111 -0.69 1.50 -13.01
C LEU A 111 0.62 2.26 -12.69
N CYS A 112 1.73 1.54 -12.58
CA CYS A 112 3.03 2.14 -12.30
C CYS A 112 3.58 3.00 -13.45
N ALA A 113 3.13 2.80 -14.68
CA ALA A 113 3.57 3.55 -15.86
C ALA A 113 3.00 4.97 -15.96
N LEU A 114 2.02 5.34 -15.14
CA LEU A 114 1.43 6.68 -15.15
C LEU A 114 2.44 7.75 -14.70
N PRO A 115 2.51 8.92 -15.39
CA PRO A 115 3.68 9.80 -15.36
C PRO A 115 3.95 10.47 -14.01
N HIS A 116 2.94 10.84 -13.26
CA HIS A 116 3.09 11.61 -12.02
C HIS A 116 2.88 10.76 -10.77
N LEU A 117 2.96 9.43 -10.89
CA LEU A 117 2.97 8.52 -9.78
C LEU A 117 4.40 8.15 -9.37
N ARG A 118 4.58 7.85 -8.10
CA ARG A 118 5.80 7.27 -7.51
C ARG A 118 5.42 5.96 -6.82
N PRO A 119 5.56 4.82 -7.51
CA PRO A 119 5.33 3.51 -6.92
C PRO A 119 6.40 3.20 -5.87
N GLU A 120 6.10 3.45 -4.60
CA GLU A 120 7.01 3.25 -3.47
C GLU A 120 6.96 1.82 -2.96
N GLY A 121 5.75 1.27 -2.91
CA GLY A 121 5.56 -0.03 -2.31
C GLY A 121 4.52 -0.90 -3.01
N ILE A 122 4.52 -2.16 -2.60
CA ILE A 122 3.54 -3.17 -2.99
C ILE A 122 3.22 -4.07 -1.82
N PHE A 123 1.96 -4.44 -1.65
CA PHE A 123 1.57 -5.25 -0.50
C PHE A 123 0.36 -6.14 -0.70
N THR A 124 0.27 -7.12 0.18
CA THR A 124 -0.94 -7.92 0.37
C THR A 124 -1.40 -7.87 1.84
N HIS A 125 -2.48 -8.57 2.15
CA HIS A 125 -2.97 -8.78 3.51
C HIS A 125 -3.48 -10.22 3.65
N PHE A 126 -3.01 -10.89 4.68
CA PHE A 126 -3.41 -12.27 4.96
C PHE A 126 -4.82 -12.32 5.54
N ALA A 127 -5.60 -13.30 5.11
CA ALA A 127 -6.99 -13.43 5.52
C ALA A 127 -7.13 -13.97 6.95
N ASP A 128 -6.23 -14.90 7.34
CA ASP A 128 -6.33 -15.65 8.60
C ASP A 128 -4.94 -16.01 9.16
N ALA A 129 -4.08 -15.00 9.37
CA ALA A 129 -2.73 -15.23 9.86
C ALA A 129 -2.65 -15.73 11.31
N ASP A 130 -3.72 -15.62 12.07
CA ASP A 130 -3.81 -16.13 13.45
C ASP A 130 -4.40 -17.54 13.53
N GLY A 131 -5.12 -18.01 12.51
CA GLY A 131 -5.80 -19.30 12.48
C GLY A 131 -5.17 -20.33 11.53
N ASP A 132 -5.01 -20.01 10.24
CA ASP A 132 -4.59 -20.95 9.19
C ASP A 132 -3.19 -20.63 8.64
N GLU A 133 -2.18 -21.36 9.12
CA GLU A 133 -0.81 -21.25 8.62
C GLU A 133 -0.69 -21.66 7.17
N GLY A 134 -1.33 -22.77 6.77
CA GLY A 134 -1.25 -23.30 5.41
C GLY A 134 -1.79 -22.28 4.39
N TYR A 135 -2.92 -21.68 4.70
CA TYR A 135 -3.50 -20.64 3.83
C TYR A 135 -2.68 -19.35 3.84
N THR A 136 -2.14 -18.96 4.99
CA THR A 136 -1.24 -17.79 5.11
C THR A 136 -0.01 -17.96 4.24
N MET A 137 0.64 -19.12 4.28
CA MET A 137 1.81 -19.42 3.45
C MET A 137 1.47 -19.53 1.97
N LEU A 138 0.29 -20.04 1.59
CA LEU A 138 -0.20 -20.01 0.23
C LEU A 138 -0.38 -18.58 -0.29
N GLN A 139 -0.98 -17.69 0.52
CA GLN A 139 -1.10 -16.27 0.18
C GLN A 139 0.27 -15.60 0.03
N PHE A 140 1.23 -15.93 0.90
CA PHE A 140 2.59 -15.42 0.80
C PHE A 140 3.28 -15.88 -0.50
N THR A 141 3.17 -17.16 -0.84
CA THR A 141 3.71 -17.70 -2.11
C THR A 141 3.13 -16.97 -3.32
N ARG A 142 1.80 -16.81 -3.38
CA ARG A 142 1.14 -16.06 -4.45
C ARG A 142 1.63 -14.61 -4.56
N PHE A 143 1.94 -13.98 -3.44
CA PHE A 143 2.52 -12.63 -3.44
C PHE A 143 3.91 -12.62 -4.07
N LEU A 144 4.76 -13.57 -3.69
CA LEU A 144 6.11 -13.72 -4.27
C LEU A 144 6.07 -14.04 -5.76
N ASP A 145 5.10 -14.85 -6.22
CA ASP A 145 4.92 -15.15 -7.64
C ASP A 145 4.59 -13.87 -8.46
N VAL A 146 3.72 -12.99 -7.93
CA VAL A 146 3.43 -11.70 -8.58
C VAL A 146 4.68 -10.81 -8.63
N LEU A 147 5.46 -10.76 -7.54
CA LEU A 147 6.71 -9.99 -7.50
C LEU A 147 7.72 -10.52 -8.54
N ALA A 148 7.87 -11.83 -8.64
CA ALA A 148 8.76 -12.46 -9.65
C ALA A 148 8.32 -12.11 -11.08
N GLN A 149 7.02 -12.18 -11.39
CA GLN A 149 6.50 -11.79 -12.71
C GLN A 149 6.73 -10.31 -13.02
N LEU A 150 6.60 -9.41 -12.03
CA LEU A 150 6.88 -7.98 -12.18
C LEU A 150 8.37 -7.73 -12.51
N GLU A 151 9.26 -8.40 -11.80
CA GLU A 151 10.70 -8.28 -12.03
C GLU A 151 11.12 -8.89 -13.37
N GLU A 152 10.74 -10.14 -13.65
CA GLU A 152 11.17 -10.87 -14.84
C GLU A 152 10.64 -10.28 -16.15
N LYS A 153 9.37 -9.85 -16.18
CA LYS A 153 8.73 -9.38 -17.43
C LYS A 153 8.83 -7.88 -17.64
N TYR A 154 8.83 -7.09 -16.56
CA TYR A 154 8.74 -5.64 -16.63
C TYR A 154 9.96 -4.93 -16.01
N GLY A 155 10.91 -5.67 -15.42
CA GLY A 155 12.05 -5.12 -14.70
C GLY A 155 11.65 -4.24 -13.52
N ARG A 156 10.47 -4.50 -12.94
CA ARG A 156 9.89 -3.66 -11.90
C ARG A 156 10.14 -4.23 -10.52
N THR A 157 10.80 -3.43 -9.69
CA THR A 157 11.04 -3.70 -8.27
C THR A 157 10.42 -2.60 -7.42
N PHE A 158 10.25 -2.86 -6.13
CA PHE A 158 9.69 -1.91 -5.16
C PHE A 158 10.61 -1.78 -3.96
N GLU A 159 10.75 -0.56 -3.46
CA GLU A 159 11.54 -0.29 -2.26
C GLU A 159 10.91 -0.91 -1.00
N ILE A 160 9.57 -0.94 -0.94
CA ILE A 160 8.81 -1.41 0.22
C ILE A 160 7.85 -2.52 -0.19
N ARG A 161 8.15 -3.76 0.16
CA ARG A 161 7.25 -4.90 0.03
C ARG A 161 6.75 -5.27 1.42
N HIS A 162 5.44 -5.40 1.61
CA HIS A 162 4.92 -5.73 2.94
C HIS A 162 3.66 -6.58 2.90
N CYS A 163 3.50 -7.47 3.89
CA CYS A 163 2.33 -8.33 4.03
C CYS A 163 2.00 -8.66 5.49
N ALA A 164 2.98 -8.58 6.42
CA ALA A 164 2.79 -8.95 7.80
C ALA A 164 2.09 -7.84 8.61
N ALA A 165 0.90 -8.17 9.14
CA ALA A 165 0.25 -7.46 10.22
C ALA A 165 0.48 -8.22 11.54
N SER A 166 -0.03 -7.72 12.66
CA SER A 166 0.31 -8.18 14.02
C SER A 166 0.49 -9.69 14.21
N ALA A 167 -0.47 -10.52 13.75
CA ALA A 167 -0.37 -11.97 13.89
C ALA A 167 0.80 -12.55 13.07
N ALA A 168 0.96 -12.12 11.82
CA ALA A 168 2.05 -12.59 10.98
C ALA A 168 3.42 -12.10 11.45
N VAL A 169 3.50 -10.89 12.01
CA VAL A 169 4.74 -10.38 12.64
C VAL A 169 5.21 -11.31 13.76
N LEU A 170 4.29 -11.80 14.58
CA LEU A 170 4.61 -12.66 15.71
C LEU A 170 4.89 -14.11 15.30
N LYS A 171 4.16 -14.64 14.32
CA LYS A 171 4.19 -16.08 13.97
C LYS A 171 5.10 -16.42 12.80
N TYR A 172 5.23 -15.53 11.82
CA TYR A 172 5.87 -15.85 10.53
C TYR A 172 6.97 -14.85 10.15
N PRO A 173 8.16 -14.90 10.79
CA PRO A 173 9.26 -13.95 10.50
C PRO A 173 9.66 -13.90 9.02
N CYS A 174 9.49 -14.99 8.26
CA CYS A 174 9.77 -15.03 6.82
C CYS A 174 8.88 -14.07 5.99
N THR A 175 7.77 -13.58 6.56
CA THR A 175 6.84 -12.67 5.88
C THR A 175 7.09 -11.20 6.19
N HIS A 176 8.10 -10.85 6.98
CA HIS A 176 8.37 -9.45 7.38
C HIS A 176 8.73 -8.57 6.19
N LEU A 177 9.50 -9.11 5.23
CA LEU A 177 9.98 -8.40 4.06
C LEU A 177 10.64 -7.05 4.45
N ASP A 178 10.21 -5.95 3.82
CA ASP A 178 10.84 -4.63 4.02
C ASP A 178 10.10 -3.78 5.08
N MET A 179 8.83 -4.10 5.38
CA MET A 179 8.02 -3.37 6.37
C MET A 179 7.00 -4.29 7.04
N VAL A 180 6.77 -4.09 8.34
CA VAL A 180 5.72 -4.75 9.13
C VAL A 180 4.71 -3.72 9.65
N ARG A 181 3.48 -4.18 10.00
CA ARG A 181 2.40 -3.30 10.45
C ARG A 181 1.74 -3.82 11.71
#